data_22784bc956bfacf760d7af021bc3989e
#
_entry.id   22784bc956bfacf760d7af021bc3989e
#
_cell.length_a   1.000
_cell.length_b   1.000
_cell.length_c   1.000
_cell.angle_alpha   90.00
_cell.angle_beta   90.00
_cell.angle_gamma   90.00
#
_symmetry.space_group_name_H-M   'P 1'
#
loop_
_entity.id
_entity.type
_entity.pdbx_description
1 polymer ?
#
loop_
_entity_poly.entity_id
_entity_poly.type
_entity_poly.pdbx_seq_one_letter_code
_entity_poly.pdbx_strand_id
1 'polypeptide(L)'
;SKAAIKLHTSQPAISKQIQLLEQELGVDIFLRNGKRFIQITPAGQLIVKTAKEMLHEAENLKRIAQEYNNETDGTLTIATTHTQARYVLPVVIKRFIARHPKIKLTLRQGNPTQVSTMVISGEADIAIATEAIEHFHELVMLPCYEWNRCIVVPPKHALLKNKKVTLEAINQYSIITYDSAFTGRSRINQAFETKGMEPNIVLTAIDSDIIKTYVELGLGIGILANMAFDHKRDSNLRSIDASHLFESSTTRIGINRNSYIRSYIFDFIEMFAPHLTKSTVMAKLQNRSPIP
;
A
#
# COMPACT_ATOMS: atom_id res chain seq x y z
N SER A 1 -18.94 22.55 3.61
CA SER A 1 -18.52 21.14 3.61
C SER A 1 -17.12 21.00 3.00
N LYS A 2 -16.41 19.89 3.28
CA LYS A 2 -15.08 19.62 2.68
C LYS A 2 -15.08 19.69 1.15
N ALA A 3 -16.17 19.24 0.51
CA ALA A 3 -16.32 19.30 -0.94
C ALA A 3 -16.39 20.75 -1.47
N ALA A 4 -17.10 21.64 -0.78
CA ALA A 4 -17.20 23.04 -1.17
C ALA A 4 -15.85 23.75 -1.14
N ILE A 5 -15.04 23.49 -0.12
CA ILE A 5 -13.67 24.02 -0.01
C ILE A 5 -12.80 23.50 -1.16
N LYS A 6 -12.86 22.18 -1.43
CA LYS A 6 -12.03 21.54 -2.48
C LYS A 6 -12.39 22.03 -3.89
N LEU A 7 -13.67 22.37 -4.13
CA LEU A 7 -14.16 22.85 -5.42
C LEU A 7 -14.25 24.38 -5.52
N HIS A 8 -13.68 25.11 -4.54
CA HIS A 8 -13.70 26.58 -4.48
C HIS A 8 -15.09 27.18 -4.70
N THR A 9 -16.13 26.58 -4.08
CA THR A 9 -17.53 26.97 -4.23
C THR A 9 -18.25 26.93 -2.87
N SER A 10 -19.55 27.31 -2.85
CA SER A 10 -20.36 27.28 -1.63
C SER A 10 -21.05 25.92 -1.44
N GLN A 11 -21.32 25.56 -0.18
CA GLN A 11 -22.07 24.33 0.15
C GLN A 11 -23.49 24.33 -0.46
N PRO A 12 -24.25 25.46 -0.49
CA PRO A 12 -25.52 25.50 -1.20
C PRO A 12 -25.41 25.23 -2.71
N ALA A 13 -24.36 25.73 -3.36
CA ALA A 13 -24.12 25.47 -4.79
C ALA A 13 -23.92 23.97 -5.06
N ILE A 14 -23.10 23.28 -4.25
CA ILE A 14 -22.93 21.83 -4.39
C ILE A 14 -24.26 21.09 -4.17
N SER A 15 -25.00 21.45 -3.12
CA SER A 15 -26.30 20.82 -2.86
C SER A 15 -27.27 20.99 -4.03
N LYS A 16 -27.29 22.17 -4.64
CA LYS A 16 -28.11 22.45 -5.83
C LYS A 16 -27.67 21.61 -7.03
N GLN A 17 -26.38 21.50 -7.30
CA GLN A 17 -25.87 20.67 -8.41
C GLN A 17 -26.21 19.19 -8.23
N ILE A 18 -26.12 18.67 -7.02
CA ILE A 18 -26.53 17.29 -6.73
C ILE A 18 -28.05 17.12 -6.95
N GLN A 19 -28.88 18.08 -6.52
CA GLN A 19 -30.33 18.04 -6.75
C GLN A 19 -30.67 18.06 -8.24
N LEU A 20 -29.99 18.89 -9.03
CA LEU A 20 -30.21 18.94 -10.47
C LEU A 20 -29.84 17.61 -11.13
N LEU A 21 -28.73 17.00 -10.72
CA LEU A 21 -28.32 15.69 -11.23
C LEU A 21 -29.34 14.60 -10.85
N GLU A 22 -29.86 14.59 -9.60
CA GLU A 22 -30.88 13.66 -9.15
C GLU A 22 -32.18 13.85 -9.95
N GLN A 23 -32.58 15.09 -10.25
CA GLN A 23 -33.73 15.40 -11.08
C GLN A 23 -33.55 14.94 -12.53
N GLU A 24 -32.38 15.16 -13.11
CA GLU A 24 -32.05 14.74 -14.49
C GLU A 24 -32.06 13.21 -14.61
N LEU A 25 -31.49 12.51 -13.63
CA LEU A 25 -31.42 11.05 -13.62
C LEU A 25 -32.74 10.39 -13.15
N GLY A 26 -33.66 11.14 -12.54
CA GLY A 26 -34.92 10.63 -12.01
C GLY A 26 -34.77 9.74 -10.79
N VAL A 27 -33.64 9.78 -10.08
CA VAL A 27 -33.36 8.96 -8.89
C VAL A 27 -32.62 9.76 -7.82
N ASP A 28 -32.92 9.48 -6.56
CA ASP A 28 -32.20 10.05 -5.42
C ASP A 28 -30.85 9.34 -5.25
N ILE A 29 -29.76 10.12 -5.26
CA ILE A 29 -28.40 9.64 -4.99
C ILE A 29 -28.18 9.56 -3.48
N PHE A 30 -28.73 10.51 -2.72
CA PHE A 30 -28.57 10.62 -1.28
C PHE A 30 -29.92 10.65 -0.56
N LEU A 31 -30.05 9.87 0.50
CA LEU A 31 -31.12 10.04 1.48
C LEU A 31 -30.88 11.33 2.27
N ARG A 32 -31.94 12.11 2.49
CA ARG A 32 -31.88 13.40 3.17
C ARG A 32 -32.79 13.42 4.41
N ASN A 33 -32.34 14.11 5.45
CA ASN A 33 -33.20 14.57 6.55
C ASN A 33 -33.15 16.10 6.56
N GLY A 34 -34.20 16.71 6.02
CA GLY A 34 -34.24 18.15 5.73
C GLY A 34 -33.15 18.55 4.73
N LYS A 35 -32.21 19.41 5.16
CA LYS A 35 -31.10 19.90 4.30
C LYS A 35 -29.82 19.07 4.42
N ARG A 36 -29.78 17.98 5.21
CA ARG A 36 -28.57 17.17 5.46
C ARG A 36 -28.63 15.85 4.69
N PHE A 37 -27.55 15.52 4.02
CA PHE A 37 -27.32 14.16 3.50
C PHE A 37 -27.03 13.22 4.66
N ILE A 38 -27.74 12.09 4.73
CA ILE A 38 -27.57 11.09 5.80
C ILE A 38 -26.81 9.89 5.27
N GLN A 39 -27.23 9.37 4.12
CA GLN A 39 -26.74 8.13 3.57
C GLN A 39 -26.82 8.16 2.03
N ILE A 40 -25.96 7.42 1.36
CA ILE A 40 -26.07 7.16 -0.07
C ILE A 40 -27.11 6.05 -0.32
N THR A 41 -27.93 6.21 -1.35
CA THR A 41 -28.91 5.19 -1.75
C THR A 41 -28.23 4.04 -2.50
N PRO A 42 -28.85 2.86 -2.67
CA PRO A 42 -28.35 1.80 -3.53
C PRO A 42 -28.11 2.26 -4.97
N ALA A 43 -29.04 3.02 -5.57
CA ALA A 43 -28.88 3.64 -6.88
C ALA A 43 -27.72 4.65 -6.86
N GLY A 44 -27.61 5.47 -5.81
CA GLY A 44 -26.54 6.43 -5.62
C GLY A 44 -25.15 5.77 -5.57
N GLN A 45 -25.01 4.59 -4.97
CA GLN A 45 -23.75 3.85 -4.95
C GLN A 45 -23.27 3.49 -6.37
N LEU A 46 -24.19 3.01 -7.21
CA LEU A 46 -23.90 2.68 -8.61
C LEU A 46 -23.54 3.95 -9.41
N ILE A 47 -24.33 5.01 -9.25
CA ILE A 47 -24.08 6.30 -9.94
C ILE A 47 -22.72 6.87 -9.54
N VAL A 48 -22.37 6.89 -8.25
CA VAL A 48 -21.07 7.39 -7.78
C VAL A 48 -19.92 6.51 -8.29
N LYS A 49 -20.11 5.19 -8.37
CA LYS A 49 -19.12 4.29 -8.97
C LYS A 49 -18.88 4.65 -10.43
N THR A 50 -19.94 4.73 -11.24
CA THR A 50 -19.86 5.08 -12.66
C THR A 50 -19.27 6.49 -12.88
N ALA A 51 -19.66 7.46 -12.05
CA ALA A 51 -19.11 8.81 -12.13
C ALA A 51 -17.59 8.85 -11.84
N LYS A 52 -17.11 8.01 -10.89
CA LYS A 52 -15.67 7.86 -10.65
C LYS A 52 -14.95 7.26 -11.84
N GLU A 53 -15.52 6.26 -12.49
CA GLU A 53 -14.97 5.65 -13.72
C GLU A 53 -14.88 6.67 -14.84
N MET A 54 -15.93 7.47 -15.07
CA MET A 54 -15.93 8.57 -16.07
C MET A 54 -14.85 9.62 -15.79
N LEU A 55 -14.68 10.04 -14.52
CA LEU A 55 -13.66 10.99 -14.14
C LEU A 55 -12.24 10.40 -14.31
N HIS A 56 -12.08 9.11 -14.07
CA HIS A 56 -10.83 8.40 -14.29
C HIS A 56 -10.47 8.38 -15.78
N GLU A 57 -11.44 8.08 -16.66
CA GLU A 57 -11.22 8.12 -18.11
C GLU A 57 -10.91 9.53 -18.62
N ALA A 58 -11.56 10.55 -18.07
CA ALA A 58 -11.25 11.95 -18.40
C ALA A 58 -9.79 12.31 -18.00
N GLU A 59 -9.28 11.76 -16.90
CA GLU A 59 -7.89 11.94 -16.52
C GLU A 59 -6.93 11.16 -17.42
N ASN A 60 -7.32 9.96 -17.87
CA ASN A 60 -6.55 9.19 -18.86
C ASN A 60 -6.39 9.98 -20.18
N LEU A 61 -7.45 10.65 -20.65
CA LEU A 61 -7.35 11.50 -21.86
C LEU A 61 -6.29 12.60 -21.71
N LYS A 62 -6.22 13.25 -20.54
CA LYS A 62 -5.18 14.25 -20.25
C LYS A 62 -3.78 13.63 -20.25
N ARG A 63 -3.61 12.47 -19.62
CA ARG A 63 -2.33 11.75 -19.57
C ARG A 63 -1.85 11.35 -20.95
N ILE A 64 -2.77 10.88 -21.82
CA ILE A 64 -2.47 10.57 -23.21
C ILE A 64 -2.01 11.83 -23.95
N ALA A 65 -2.75 12.94 -23.85
CA ALA A 65 -2.39 14.19 -24.51
C ALA A 65 -0.99 14.68 -24.07
N GLN A 66 -0.69 14.64 -22.78
CA GLN A 66 0.63 15.00 -22.24
C GLN A 66 1.75 14.11 -22.77
N GLU A 67 1.52 12.80 -22.89
CA GLU A 67 2.51 11.88 -23.45
C GLU A 67 2.82 12.17 -24.94
N TYR A 68 1.77 12.42 -25.75
CA TYR A 68 1.92 12.74 -27.18
C TYR A 68 2.52 14.13 -27.43
N ASN A 69 2.33 15.07 -26.52
CA ASN A 69 2.98 16.39 -26.58
C ASN A 69 4.46 16.35 -26.14
N ASN A 70 5.02 15.15 -25.87
CA ASN A 70 6.37 14.97 -25.35
C ASN A 70 6.65 15.79 -24.08
N GLU A 71 5.64 16.03 -23.28
CA GLU A 71 5.80 16.67 -21.98
C GLU A 71 6.64 15.77 -21.07
N THR A 72 7.87 16.23 -20.78
CA THR A 72 8.81 15.51 -19.92
C THR A 72 8.57 15.74 -18.44
N ASP A 73 7.63 16.61 -18.10
CA ASP A 73 7.18 16.91 -16.75
C ASP A 73 5.90 16.16 -16.39
N GLY A 74 5.64 16.04 -15.12
CA GLY A 74 4.46 15.33 -14.61
C GLY A 74 4.59 15.02 -13.13
N THR A 75 3.69 14.17 -12.66
CA THR A 75 3.70 13.70 -11.27
C THR A 75 3.60 12.18 -11.24
N LEU A 76 4.42 11.55 -10.41
CA LEU A 76 4.30 10.15 -10.03
C LEU A 76 3.87 10.08 -8.57
N THR A 77 2.66 9.61 -8.31
CA THR A 77 2.17 9.37 -6.96
C THR A 77 2.21 7.87 -6.64
N ILE A 78 3.00 7.50 -5.65
CA ILE A 78 3.17 6.13 -5.19
C ILE A 78 2.46 5.96 -3.85
N ALA A 79 1.47 5.07 -3.80
CA ALA A 79 0.87 4.64 -2.55
C ALA A 79 1.61 3.39 -2.03
N THR A 80 2.04 3.40 -0.77
CA THR A 80 2.88 2.33 -0.25
C THR A 80 2.77 2.17 1.26
N THR A 81 3.24 1.04 1.79
CA THR A 81 3.37 0.83 3.23
C THR A 81 4.62 1.54 3.77
N HIS A 82 4.64 1.83 5.09
CA HIS A 82 5.76 2.48 5.74
C HIS A 82 7.09 1.74 5.52
N THR A 83 7.10 0.43 5.67
CA THR A 83 8.31 -0.40 5.47
C THR A 83 8.93 -0.21 4.09
N GLN A 84 8.11 -0.20 3.03
CA GLN A 84 8.59 0.01 1.66
C GLN A 84 9.11 1.45 1.48
N ALA A 85 8.35 2.44 1.95
CA ALA A 85 8.73 3.85 1.86
C ALA A 85 10.06 4.14 2.55
N ARG A 86 10.30 3.51 3.70
CA ARG A 86 11.45 3.76 4.57
C ARG A 86 12.72 3.03 4.14
N TYR A 87 12.59 1.74 3.77
CA TYR A 87 13.75 0.86 3.65
C TYR A 87 14.10 0.46 2.21
N VAL A 88 13.13 0.46 1.31
CA VAL A 88 13.33 -0.01 -0.07
C VAL A 88 13.33 1.14 -1.08
N LEU A 89 12.32 1.97 -1.04
CA LEU A 89 12.12 3.03 -2.04
C LEU A 89 13.22 4.10 -2.08
N PRO A 90 13.94 4.46 -1.02
CA PRO A 90 14.92 5.56 -1.09
C PRO A 90 15.98 5.40 -2.17
N VAL A 91 16.49 4.18 -2.37
CA VAL A 91 17.52 3.89 -3.39
C VAL A 91 16.93 4.00 -4.80
N VAL A 92 15.69 3.52 -4.99
CA VAL A 92 14.98 3.58 -6.27
C VAL A 92 14.63 5.02 -6.62
N ILE A 93 14.07 5.75 -5.67
CA ILE A 93 13.67 7.15 -5.83
C ILE A 93 14.88 8.04 -6.19
N LYS A 94 16.02 7.83 -5.53
CA LYS A 94 17.24 8.57 -5.84
C LYS A 94 17.64 8.40 -7.32
N ARG A 95 17.60 7.16 -7.83
CA ARG A 95 17.92 6.87 -9.24
C ARG A 95 16.85 7.44 -10.18
N PHE A 96 15.57 7.33 -9.80
CA PHE A 96 14.46 7.82 -10.60
C PHE A 96 14.52 9.35 -10.77
N ILE A 97 14.71 10.11 -9.68
CA ILE A 97 14.81 11.57 -9.73
C ILE A 97 16.01 12.02 -10.57
N ALA A 98 17.14 11.31 -10.49
CA ALA A 98 18.31 11.61 -11.32
C ALA A 98 18.04 11.43 -12.82
N ARG A 99 17.23 10.44 -13.21
CA ARG A 99 16.85 10.19 -14.61
C ARG A 99 15.68 11.07 -15.08
N HIS A 100 14.76 11.42 -14.18
CA HIS A 100 13.54 12.18 -14.48
C HIS A 100 13.43 13.43 -13.60
N PRO A 101 14.34 14.43 -13.75
CA PRO A 101 14.41 15.56 -12.82
C PRO A 101 13.22 16.50 -12.87
N LYS A 102 12.40 16.44 -13.91
CA LYS A 102 11.19 17.25 -14.08
C LYS A 102 9.91 16.56 -13.52
N ILE A 103 10.01 15.27 -13.14
CA ILE A 103 8.87 14.54 -12.58
C ILE A 103 8.78 14.82 -11.08
N LYS A 104 7.63 15.33 -10.64
CA LYS A 104 7.31 15.49 -9.22
C LYS A 104 6.91 14.13 -8.64
N LEU A 105 7.55 13.73 -7.54
CA LEU A 105 7.25 12.47 -6.89
C LEU A 105 6.52 12.72 -5.56
N THR A 106 5.42 12.00 -5.36
CA THR A 106 4.63 12.04 -4.14
C THR A 106 4.52 10.65 -3.54
N LEU A 107 4.83 10.50 -2.24
CA LEU A 107 4.59 9.27 -1.50
C LEU A 107 3.34 9.44 -0.63
N ARG A 108 2.40 8.51 -0.76
CA ARG A 108 1.27 8.35 0.14
C ARG A 108 1.43 7.05 0.91
N GLN A 109 1.18 7.09 2.21
CA GLN A 109 1.35 5.92 3.07
C GLN A 109 0.02 5.45 3.64
N GLY A 110 -0.08 4.14 3.81
CA GLY A 110 -1.24 3.48 4.39
C GLY A 110 -1.02 1.99 4.61
N ASN A 111 -2.01 1.31 5.15
CA ASN A 111 -2.04 -0.14 5.14
C ASN A 111 -2.33 -0.66 3.72
N PRO A 112 -2.14 -1.96 3.42
CA PRO A 112 -2.32 -2.50 2.07
C PRO A 112 -3.69 -2.20 1.44
N THR A 113 -4.78 -2.26 2.22
CA THR A 113 -6.13 -1.93 1.76
C THR A 113 -6.26 -0.45 1.37
N GLN A 114 -5.76 0.46 2.20
CA GLN A 114 -5.76 1.89 1.90
C GLN A 114 -4.93 2.22 0.67
N VAL A 115 -3.75 1.62 0.56
CA VAL A 115 -2.84 1.77 -0.60
C VAL A 115 -3.53 1.34 -1.89
N SER A 116 -4.22 0.19 -1.89
CA SER A 116 -4.99 -0.29 -3.04
C SER A 116 -6.14 0.66 -3.40
N THR A 117 -6.89 1.12 -2.39
CA THR A 117 -7.99 2.06 -2.60
C THR A 117 -7.54 3.38 -3.22
N MET A 118 -6.35 3.89 -2.83
CA MET A 118 -5.78 5.11 -3.42
C MET A 118 -5.51 4.95 -4.92
N VAL A 119 -5.08 3.77 -5.38
CA VAL A 119 -4.85 3.52 -6.81
C VAL A 119 -6.16 3.32 -7.57
N ILE A 120 -7.11 2.59 -6.98
CA ILE A 120 -8.44 2.39 -7.58
C ILE A 120 -9.17 3.72 -7.74
N SER A 121 -9.06 4.62 -6.75
CA SER A 121 -9.69 5.95 -6.79
C SER A 121 -8.95 6.99 -7.65
N GLY A 122 -7.78 6.65 -8.21
CA GLY A 122 -6.94 7.59 -8.97
C GLY A 122 -6.16 8.59 -8.10
N GLU A 123 -6.15 8.44 -6.78
CA GLU A 123 -5.35 9.27 -5.87
C GLU A 123 -3.85 8.94 -5.93
N ALA A 124 -3.49 7.75 -6.42
CA ALA A 124 -2.14 7.34 -6.70
C ALA A 124 -2.06 6.59 -8.04
N ASP A 125 -0.89 6.62 -8.67
CA ASP A 125 -0.64 5.97 -9.96
C ASP A 125 -0.33 4.48 -9.78
N ILE A 126 0.43 4.14 -8.75
CA ILE A 126 0.83 2.76 -8.43
C ILE A 126 0.73 2.50 -6.92
N ALA A 127 0.42 1.26 -6.58
CA ALA A 127 0.48 0.72 -5.22
C ALA A 127 1.74 -0.11 -5.06
N ILE A 128 2.42 -0.03 -3.92
CA ILE A 128 3.51 -0.95 -3.56
C ILE A 128 3.23 -1.50 -2.17
N ALA A 129 2.82 -2.76 -2.12
CA ALA A 129 2.46 -3.46 -0.89
C ALA A 129 2.64 -4.97 -1.02
N THR A 130 2.17 -5.72 -0.05
CA THR A 130 2.25 -7.17 0.03
C THR A 130 0.91 -7.85 -0.28
N GLU A 131 0.73 -9.10 0.05
CA GLU A 131 -0.34 -10.02 -0.41
C GLU A 131 -1.76 -9.47 -0.27
N ALA A 132 -2.05 -8.64 0.74
CA ALA A 132 -3.41 -8.11 0.95
C ALA A 132 -3.96 -7.30 -0.24
N ILE A 133 -3.09 -6.84 -1.15
CA ILE A 133 -3.52 -6.14 -2.37
C ILE A 133 -4.07 -7.09 -3.44
N GLU A 134 -3.86 -8.39 -3.33
CA GLU A 134 -4.34 -9.40 -4.30
C GLU A 134 -5.86 -9.53 -4.36
N HIS A 135 -6.55 -9.06 -3.34
CA HIS A 135 -8.02 -9.15 -3.26
C HIS A 135 -8.75 -8.08 -4.08
N PHE A 136 -8.02 -7.18 -4.77
CA PHE A 136 -8.61 -6.11 -5.56
C PHE A 136 -8.56 -6.43 -7.06
N HIS A 137 -9.70 -6.85 -7.62
CA HIS A 137 -9.83 -7.25 -9.04
C HIS A 137 -9.58 -6.09 -10.02
N GLU A 138 -9.77 -4.85 -9.57
CA GLU A 138 -9.50 -3.64 -10.34
C GLU A 138 -8.01 -3.41 -10.59
N LEU A 139 -7.14 -4.08 -9.82
CA LEU A 139 -5.70 -3.92 -9.93
C LEU A 139 -5.06 -5.09 -10.71
N VAL A 140 -4.09 -4.76 -11.53
CA VAL A 140 -3.14 -5.72 -12.10
C VAL A 140 -1.95 -5.82 -11.16
N MET A 141 -1.67 -7.04 -10.69
CA MET A 141 -0.62 -7.32 -9.72
C MET A 141 0.66 -7.79 -10.38
N LEU A 142 1.74 -7.07 -10.11
CA LEU A 142 3.08 -7.34 -10.63
C LEU A 142 3.97 -7.79 -9.46
N PRO A 143 4.31 -9.09 -9.33
CA PRO A 143 5.20 -9.56 -8.27
C PRO A 143 6.61 -9.01 -8.50
N CYS A 144 7.21 -8.45 -7.45
CA CYS A 144 8.50 -7.77 -7.51
C CYS A 144 9.62 -8.58 -6.87
N TYR A 145 9.48 -8.90 -5.59
CA TYR A 145 10.47 -9.68 -4.85
C TYR A 145 9.87 -10.30 -3.58
N GLU A 146 10.50 -11.36 -3.10
CA GLU A 146 10.15 -12.00 -1.84
C GLU A 146 11.01 -11.48 -0.69
N TRP A 147 10.47 -11.51 0.50
CA TRP A 147 11.15 -11.17 1.73
C TRP A 147 10.59 -11.96 2.91
N ASN A 148 11.36 -12.03 3.99
CA ASN A 148 10.96 -12.74 5.19
C ASN A 148 11.15 -11.87 6.44
N ARG A 149 10.99 -12.47 7.60
CA ARG A 149 11.01 -11.83 8.91
C ARG A 149 12.27 -12.15 9.67
N CYS A 150 12.64 -11.26 10.58
CA CYS A 150 13.66 -11.50 11.59
C CYS A 150 13.07 -11.21 12.98
N ILE A 151 13.73 -11.79 13.99
CA ILE A 151 13.50 -11.46 15.39
C ILE A 151 14.53 -10.41 15.79
N VAL A 152 14.07 -9.32 16.39
CA VAL A 152 14.95 -8.27 16.89
C VAL A 152 14.91 -8.26 18.42
N VAL A 153 16.10 -8.24 19.02
CA VAL A 153 16.29 -8.36 20.46
C VAL A 153 17.36 -7.38 20.95
N PRO A 154 17.38 -7.00 22.24
CA PRO A 154 18.49 -6.26 22.83
C PRO A 154 19.81 -7.04 22.77
N PRO A 155 20.98 -6.36 22.82
CA PRO A 155 22.26 -7.03 22.97
C PRO A 155 22.28 -7.93 24.22
N LYS A 156 22.88 -9.09 24.13
CA LYS A 156 22.98 -10.10 25.22
C LYS A 156 21.67 -10.85 25.55
N HIS A 157 20.62 -10.70 24.74
CA HIS A 157 19.38 -11.45 24.92
C HIS A 157 19.62 -12.97 24.83
N ALA A 158 18.92 -13.77 25.64
CA ALA A 158 19.11 -15.21 25.72
C ALA A 158 18.92 -15.94 24.38
N LEU A 159 17.98 -15.49 23.54
CA LEU A 159 17.73 -16.05 22.19
C LEU A 159 18.95 -16.00 21.26
N LEU A 160 19.92 -15.11 21.50
CA LEU A 160 21.16 -15.02 20.72
C LEU A 160 22.08 -16.22 20.88
N LYS A 161 21.88 -17.03 21.93
CA LYS A 161 22.63 -18.24 22.16
C LYS A 161 22.12 -19.45 21.37
N ASN A 162 20.91 -19.36 20.82
CA ASN A 162 20.29 -20.43 20.08
C ASN A 162 20.86 -20.46 18.66
N LYS A 163 21.36 -21.61 18.22
CA LYS A 163 21.78 -21.79 16.81
C LYS A 163 20.63 -21.57 15.82
N LYS A 164 19.42 -21.95 16.21
CA LYS A 164 18.20 -21.78 15.45
C LYS A 164 17.07 -21.55 16.45
N VAL A 165 16.34 -20.44 16.27
CA VAL A 165 15.18 -20.12 17.12
C VAL A 165 13.96 -20.96 16.73
N THR A 166 13.08 -21.24 17.68
CA THR A 166 11.80 -21.91 17.45
C THR A 166 10.65 -21.03 17.91
N LEU A 167 9.42 -21.34 17.46
CA LEU A 167 8.24 -20.60 17.89
C LEU A 167 7.99 -20.73 19.39
N GLU A 168 8.27 -21.92 19.96
CA GLU A 168 8.15 -22.17 21.38
C GLU A 168 9.14 -21.31 22.21
N ALA A 169 10.37 -21.16 21.73
CA ALA A 169 11.37 -20.30 22.39
C ALA A 169 11.00 -18.81 22.29
N ILE A 170 10.45 -18.36 21.16
CA ILE A 170 9.99 -17.00 20.94
C ILE A 170 8.80 -16.69 21.85
N ASN A 171 7.85 -17.63 21.99
CA ASN A 171 6.60 -17.44 22.73
C ASN A 171 6.80 -17.34 24.27
N GLN A 172 7.99 -17.64 24.75
CA GLN A 172 8.36 -17.41 26.17
C GLN A 172 8.55 -15.92 26.49
N TYR A 173 8.61 -15.07 25.48
CA TYR A 173 8.84 -13.63 25.62
C TYR A 173 7.63 -12.82 25.17
N SER A 174 7.51 -11.62 25.71
CA SER A 174 6.57 -10.61 25.18
C SER A 174 6.94 -10.26 23.76
N ILE A 175 5.98 -10.36 22.84
CA ILE A 175 6.20 -10.10 21.41
C ILE A 175 5.63 -8.73 21.04
N ILE A 176 6.43 -7.97 20.32
CA ILE A 176 6.08 -6.67 19.72
C ILE A 176 6.11 -6.84 18.21
N THR A 177 5.02 -6.54 17.49
CA THR A 177 4.94 -6.75 16.06
C THR A 177 3.93 -5.81 15.38
N TYR A 178 3.64 -6.06 14.11
CA TYR A 178 2.72 -5.23 13.33
C TYR A 178 1.26 -5.36 13.80
N ASP A 179 0.50 -4.29 13.58
CA ASP A 179 -0.95 -4.30 13.69
C ASP A 179 -1.60 -5.30 12.72
N SER A 180 -2.79 -5.79 13.06
CA SER A 180 -3.54 -6.78 12.28
C SER A 180 -3.92 -6.33 10.87
N ALA A 181 -4.01 -5.02 10.64
CA ALA A 181 -4.27 -4.44 9.32
C ALA A 181 -3.10 -4.59 8.33
N PHE A 182 -1.93 -5.08 8.80
CA PHE A 182 -0.75 -5.28 7.96
C PHE A 182 -0.51 -6.76 7.69
N THR A 183 -0.24 -7.10 6.45
CA THR A 183 -0.05 -8.48 5.96
C THR A 183 1.02 -9.25 6.73
N GLY A 184 2.07 -8.54 7.18
CA GLY A 184 3.12 -9.13 8.00
C GLY A 184 2.61 -9.87 9.23
N ARG A 185 1.50 -9.40 9.83
CA ARG A 185 0.89 -9.98 11.01
C ARG A 185 0.16 -11.30 10.74
N SER A 186 -0.56 -11.41 9.61
CA SER A 186 -1.31 -12.64 9.28
C SER A 186 -0.39 -13.84 9.15
N ARG A 187 0.79 -13.70 8.52
CA ARG A 187 1.79 -14.77 8.41
C ARG A 187 2.40 -15.16 9.74
N ILE A 188 2.55 -14.20 10.66
CA ILE A 188 3.01 -14.48 12.03
C ILE A 188 1.97 -15.30 12.76
N ASN A 189 0.71 -14.86 12.78
CA ASN A 189 -0.39 -15.59 13.42
C ASN A 189 -0.50 -17.01 12.86
N GLN A 190 -0.52 -17.17 11.55
CA GLN A 190 -0.62 -18.46 10.86
C GLN A 190 0.48 -19.43 11.31
N ALA A 191 1.72 -18.97 11.47
CA ALA A 191 2.82 -19.82 11.92
C ALA A 191 2.60 -20.37 13.34
N PHE A 192 2.10 -19.54 14.27
CA PHE A 192 1.78 -19.97 15.63
C PHE A 192 0.55 -20.88 15.65
N GLU A 193 -0.53 -20.53 14.92
CA GLU A 193 -1.76 -21.33 14.82
C GLU A 193 -1.49 -22.75 14.28
N THR A 194 -0.62 -22.89 13.27
CA THR A 194 -0.22 -24.20 12.71
C THR A 194 0.43 -25.11 13.76
N LYS A 195 1.01 -24.53 14.80
CA LYS A 195 1.59 -25.24 15.95
C LYS A 195 0.63 -25.37 17.13
N GLY A 196 -0.61 -24.93 16.99
CA GLY A 196 -1.58 -24.91 18.10
C GLY A 196 -1.20 -23.93 19.22
N MET A 197 -0.43 -22.89 18.90
CA MET A 197 0.04 -21.89 19.85
C MET A 197 -0.61 -20.54 19.60
N GLU A 198 -0.76 -19.75 20.67
CA GLU A 198 -1.15 -18.35 20.58
C GLU A 198 0.07 -17.47 20.88
N PRO A 199 0.43 -16.50 20.00
CA PRO A 199 1.58 -15.65 20.24
C PRO A 199 1.33 -14.66 21.39
N ASN A 200 2.28 -14.56 22.33
CA ASN A 200 2.21 -13.63 23.46
C ASN A 200 2.48 -12.18 23.01
N ILE A 201 1.55 -11.57 22.26
CA ILE A 201 1.70 -10.23 21.72
C ILE A 201 1.21 -9.19 22.71
N VAL A 202 2.14 -8.37 23.20
CA VAL A 202 1.88 -7.34 24.21
C VAL A 202 1.73 -5.93 23.59
N LEU A 203 2.28 -5.71 22.40
CA LEU A 203 2.21 -4.43 21.72
C LEU A 203 2.18 -4.62 20.21
N THR A 204 1.35 -3.82 19.53
CA THR A 204 1.30 -3.76 18.07
C THR A 204 1.57 -2.34 17.58
N ALA A 205 2.26 -2.24 16.44
CA ALA A 205 2.59 -0.96 15.81
C ALA A 205 2.40 -1.02 14.29
N ILE A 206 2.25 0.14 13.67
CA ILE A 206 2.07 0.26 12.22
C ILE A 206 3.39 0.17 11.45
N ASP A 207 4.52 0.40 12.11
CA ASP A 207 5.84 0.42 11.48
C ASP A 207 6.94 -0.22 12.32
N SER A 208 8.02 -0.58 11.63
CA SER A 208 9.17 -1.27 12.23
C SER A 208 10.01 -0.37 13.14
N ASP A 209 10.05 0.94 12.93
CA ASP A 209 10.85 1.84 13.76
C ASP A 209 10.25 1.95 15.17
N ILE A 210 8.92 1.99 15.27
CA ILE A 210 8.22 1.93 16.56
C ILE A 210 8.47 0.57 17.24
N ILE A 211 8.35 -0.54 16.52
CA ILE A 211 8.64 -1.86 17.08
C ILE A 211 10.06 -1.90 17.66
N LYS A 212 11.08 -1.45 16.91
CA LYS A 212 12.47 -1.39 17.35
C LYS A 212 12.65 -0.55 18.60
N THR A 213 12.02 0.63 18.65
CA THR A 213 12.09 1.52 19.80
C THR A 213 11.62 0.83 21.09
N TYR A 214 10.50 0.12 21.05
CA TYR A 214 9.99 -0.57 22.25
C TYR A 214 10.80 -1.83 22.61
N VAL A 215 11.45 -2.47 21.63
CA VAL A 215 12.43 -3.53 21.91
C VAL A 215 13.68 -2.96 22.59
N GLU A 216 14.19 -1.81 22.18
CA GLU A 216 15.32 -1.12 22.83
C GLU A 216 15.00 -0.75 24.29
N LEU A 217 13.74 -0.40 24.58
CA LEU A 217 13.26 -0.15 25.94
C LEU A 217 13.09 -1.41 26.79
N GLY A 218 13.32 -2.59 26.22
CA GLY A 218 13.26 -3.88 26.95
C GLY A 218 11.84 -4.40 27.20
N LEU A 219 10.82 -3.90 26.48
CA LEU A 219 9.43 -4.33 26.66
C LEU A 219 9.11 -5.69 26.04
N GLY A 220 10.03 -6.25 25.25
CA GLY A 220 9.88 -7.55 24.61
C GLY A 220 10.86 -7.76 23.46
N ILE A 221 10.56 -8.75 22.63
CA ILE A 221 11.27 -9.03 21.39
C ILE A 221 10.43 -8.55 20.20
N GLY A 222 11.09 -8.11 19.12
CA GLY A 222 10.40 -7.64 17.91
C GLY A 222 10.33 -8.73 16.84
N ILE A 223 9.18 -8.90 16.18
CA ILE A 223 9.07 -9.65 14.93
C ILE A 223 8.75 -8.64 13.83
N LEU A 224 9.68 -8.48 12.88
CA LEU A 224 9.55 -7.48 11.82
C LEU A 224 10.16 -7.96 10.49
N ALA A 225 9.93 -7.20 9.40
CA ALA A 225 10.51 -7.47 8.10
C ALA A 225 12.05 -7.39 8.18
N ASN A 226 12.76 -8.37 7.64
CA ASN A 226 14.21 -8.43 7.70
C ASN A 226 14.91 -7.21 7.08
N MET A 227 14.31 -6.63 6.03
CA MET A 227 14.81 -5.41 5.38
C MET A 227 14.72 -4.16 6.28
N ALA A 228 13.94 -4.21 7.35
CA ALA A 228 13.79 -3.08 8.28
C ALA A 228 14.87 -3.04 9.36
N PHE A 229 15.78 -4.01 9.40
CA PHE A 229 16.90 -4.04 10.29
C PHE A 229 18.20 -3.67 9.57
N ASP A 230 18.91 -2.68 10.10
CA ASP A 230 20.21 -2.23 9.61
C ASP A 230 21.24 -2.24 10.75
N HIS A 231 22.25 -3.10 10.65
CA HIS A 231 23.29 -3.25 11.68
C HIS A 231 23.98 -1.95 12.08
N LYS A 232 24.07 -0.97 11.16
CA LYS A 232 24.73 0.32 11.42
C LYS A 232 23.81 1.30 12.15
N ARG A 233 22.53 1.30 11.81
CA ARG A 233 21.53 2.20 12.40
C ARG A 233 20.99 1.64 13.72
N ASP A 234 20.77 0.33 13.75
CA ASP A 234 20.15 -0.38 14.88
C ASP A 234 21.22 -0.99 15.79
N SER A 235 22.29 -0.23 16.11
CA SER A 235 23.48 -0.70 16.88
C SER A 235 23.12 -1.23 18.25
N ASN A 236 22.04 -0.73 18.87
CA ASN A 236 21.52 -1.15 20.17
C ASN A 236 20.65 -2.42 20.12
N LEU A 237 20.49 -3.00 18.94
CA LEU A 237 19.69 -4.20 18.73
C LEU A 237 20.52 -5.29 18.04
N ARG A 238 20.00 -6.51 18.06
CA ARG A 238 20.52 -7.66 17.32
C ARG A 238 19.38 -8.32 16.58
N SER A 239 19.65 -8.73 15.33
CA SER A 239 18.72 -9.48 14.50
C SER A 239 19.06 -10.97 14.50
N ILE A 240 18.04 -11.80 14.59
CA ILE A 240 18.12 -13.27 14.46
C ILE A 240 17.28 -13.64 13.25
N ASP A 241 17.85 -14.39 12.31
CA ASP A 241 17.09 -14.90 11.17
C ASP A 241 15.94 -15.81 11.62
N ALA A 242 14.75 -15.54 11.13
CA ALA A 242 13.54 -16.29 11.40
C ALA A 242 12.83 -16.76 10.11
N SER A 243 13.54 -16.75 8.99
CA SER A 243 12.99 -17.12 7.67
C SER A 243 12.42 -18.53 7.64
N HIS A 244 12.96 -19.44 8.43
CA HIS A 244 12.51 -20.82 8.55
C HIS A 244 11.22 -21.00 9.38
N LEU A 245 10.78 -19.96 10.09
CA LEU A 245 9.58 -20.01 10.94
C LEU A 245 8.34 -19.47 10.23
N PHE A 246 8.53 -18.59 9.28
CA PHE A 246 7.43 -17.85 8.64
C PHE A 246 7.49 -18.02 7.12
N GLU A 247 6.33 -18.15 6.49
CA GLU A 247 6.26 -18.09 5.04
C GLU A 247 6.75 -16.73 4.53
N SER A 248 7.44 -16.74 3.38
CA SER A 248 7.85 -15.51 2.71
C SER A 248 6.65 -14.67 2.31
N SER A 249 6.86 -13.37 2.27
CA SER A 249 5.90 -12.40 1.75
C SER A 249 6.40 -11.87 0.41
N THR A 250 5.50 -11.67 -0.55
CA THR A 250 5.85 -11.08 -1.85
C THR A 250 5.43 -9.62 -1.90
N THR A 251 6.37 -8.74 -2.17
CA THR A 251 6.05 -7.35 -2.52
C THR A 251 5.59 -7.28 -3.96
N ARG A 252 4.49 -6.56 -4.20
CA ARG A 252 3.89 -6.38 -5.52
C ARG A 252 3.68 -4.90 -5.82
N ILE A 253 3.71 -4.58 -7.11
CA ILE A 253 3.16 -3.34 -7.64
C ILE A 253 1.74 -3.63 -8.11
N GLY A 254 0.78 -2.84 -7.62
CA GLY A 254 -0.60 -2.81 -8.10
C GLY A 254 -0.82 -1.60 -9.00
N ILE A 255 -1.41 -1.82 -10.17
CA ILE A 255 -1.76 -0.78 -11.15
C ILE A 255 -3.23 -0.91 -11.47
N ASN A 256 -3.97 0.20 -11.50
CA ASN A 256 -5.36 0.16 -11.93
C ASN A 256 -5.42 -0.30 -13.39
N ARG A 257 -6.20 -1.35 -13.63
CA ARG A 257 -6.35 -2.01 -14.94
C ARG A 257 -6.74 -1.05 -16.06
N ASN A 258 -7.49 -0.01 -15.75
CA ASN A 258 -8.02 0.97 -16.69
C ASN A 258 -7.17 2.24 -16.79
N SER A 259 -6.04 2.34 -16.07
CA SER A 259 -5.19 3.53 -16.12
C SER A 259 -4.29 3.55 -17.34
N TYR A 260 -4.20 4.71 -17.98
CA TYR A 260 -3.11 4.99 -18.91
C TYR A 260 -1.81 5.20 -18.15
N ILE A 261 -0.78 4.44 -18.53
CA ILE A 261 0.52 4.45 -17.87
C ILE A 261 1.50 5.22 -18.72
N ARG A 262 2.01 6.34 -18.19
CA ARG A 262 3.03 7.17 -18.84
C ARG A 262 4.40 6.48 -18.84
N SER A 263 5.24 6.80 -19.81
CA SER A 263 6.55 6.16 -20.04
C SER A 263 7.44 6.14 -18.79
N TYR A 264 7.52 7.23 -18.04
CA TYR A 264 8.34 7.31 -16.82
C TYR A 264 7.85 6.37 -15.70
N ILE A 265 6.58 5.97 -15.69
CA ILE A 265 6.07 5.00 -14.70
C ILE A 265 6.64 3.61 -15.01
N PHE A 266 6.74 3.20 -16.28
CA PHE A 266 7.43 1.96 -16.66
C PHE A 266 8.90 1.97 -16.24
N ASP A 267 9.58 3.09 -16.42
CA ASP A 267 10.98 3.25 -16.00
C ASP A 267 11.10 3.09 -14.46
N PHE A 268 10.16 3.66 -13.68
CA PHE A 268 10.13 3.48 -12.24
C PHE A 268 9.92 2.00 -11.86
N ILE A 269 8.97 1.33 -12.50
CA ILE A 269 8.67 -0.10 -12.27
C ILE A 269 9.90 -0.96 -12.54
N GLU A 270 10.57 -0.74 -13.66
CA GLU A 270 11.79 -1.49 -14.03
C GLU A 270 12.96 -1.18 -13.08
N MET A 271 13.10 0.07 -12.60
CA MET A 271 14.09 0.41 -11.57
C MET A 271 13.82 -0.26 -10.24
N PHE A 272 12.55 -0.47 -9.88
CA PHE A 272 12.13 -1.12 -8.64
C PHE A 272 12.25 -2.64 -8.74
N ALA A 273 11.83 -3.22 -9.86
CA ALA A 273 11.85 -4.66 -10.13
C ALA A 273 12.34 -4.91 -11.59
N PRO A 274 13.64 -5.14 -11.80
CA PRO A 274 14.26 -5.17 -13.15
C PRO A 274 13.69 -6.20 -14.13
N HIS A 275 13.03 -7.25 -13.63
CA HIS A 275 12.35 -8.25 -14.46
C HIS A 275 10.99 -7.77 -14.99
N LEU A 276 10.44 -6.68 -14.48
CA LEU A 276 9.21 -6.06 -14.92
C LEU A 276 9.48 -5.00 -15.99
N THR A 277 9.95 -5.45 -17.14
CA THR A 277 10.16 -4.56 -18.30
C THR A 277 8.83 -4.00 -18.81
N LYS A 278 8.87 -2.92 -19.59
CA LYS A 278 7.68 -2.32 -20.21
C LYS A 278 6.84 -3.36 -20.95
N SER A 279 7.48 -4.26 -21.73
CA SER A 279 6.77 -5.32 -22.44
C SER A 279 6.08 -6.31 -21.51
N THR A 280 6.72 -6.72 -20.43
CA THR A 280 6.15 -7.62 -19.42
C THR A 280 4.93 -6.98 -18.74
N VAL A 281 5.03 -5.71 -18.36
CA VAL A 281 3.94 -4.96 -17.72
C VAL A 281 2.76 -4.82 -18.69
N MET A 282 3.02 -4.42 -19.93
CA MET A 282 1.99 -4.26 -20.96
C MET A 282 1.27 -5.58 -21.27
N ALA A 283 2.00 -6.69 -21.38
CA ALA A 283 1.40 -8.01 -21.59
C ALA A 283 0.44 -8.39 -20.44
N LYS A 284 0.80 -8.09 -19.18
CA LYS A 284 -0.06 -8.33 -18.00
C LYS A 284 -1.29 -7.42 -17.96
N LEU A 285 -1.18 -6.20 -18.44
CA LEU A 285 -2.32 -5.25 -18.52
C LEU A 285 -3.30 -5.65 -19.63
N GLN A 286 -2.80 -6.20 -20.74
CA GLN A 286 -3.61 -6.64 -21.89
C GLN A 286 -4.28 -8.00 -21.68
N ASN A 287 -3.74 -8.87 -20.83
CA ASN A 287 -4.36 -10.14 -20.47
C ASN A 287 -5.63 -9.88 -19.65
N ARG A 288 -6.71 -9.57 -20.38
CA ARG A 288 -8.07 -9.54 -19.86
C ARG A 288 -8.51 -10.98 -19.62
N SER A 289 -8.39 -11.48 -18.39
CA SER A 289 -9.25 -12.59 -18.01
C SER A 289 -10.69 -12.07 -18.16
N PRO A 290 -11.55 -12.76 -18.92
CA PRO A 290 -12.96 -12.37 -18.99
C PRO A 290 -13.49 -12.39 -17.56
N ILE A 291 -14.18 -11.31 -17.19
CA ILE A 291 -14.94 -11.24 -15.94
C ILE A 291 -15.99 -12.35 -16.02
N PRO A 292 -16.05 -13.27 -15.02
CA PRO A 292 -17.08 -14.30 -14.99
C PRO A 292 -18.47 -13.73 -14.84
#